data_2e8857a43624450863055565032d09db
#
_entry.id   2e8857a43624450863055565032d09db
#
_cell.length_a   1.000
_cell.length_b   1.000
_cell.length_c   1.000
_cell.angle_alpha   90.00
_cell.angle_beta   90.00
_cell.angle_gamma   90.00
#
_symmetry.space_group_name_H-M   'P 1'
#
loop_
_entity.id
_entity.type
_entity.pdbx_description
1 polymer ?
#
loop_
_entity_poly.entity_id
_entity_poly.type
_entity_poly.pdbx_seq_one_letter_code
_entity_poly.pdbx_strand_id
1 'polypeptide(L)'
;MLTAEASGIPLATVCAQKYGVPMVFAKKAKSDNIEGGLYQSEIFSYTYKKKVTLIVAQEWLGPNDRVLIIDDFMAKGYAMQGLIDIVKAAGAELVGIGVAVEKGFQHGGDALREKGYPIHSLAVIEEATPDHITFREDDPV
;
A
#
# COMPACT_ATOMS: atom_id res chain seq x y z
N MET A 1 0.05 0.10 11.94
CA MET A 1 0.60 0.46 10.62
C MET A 1 0.57 -0.74 9.71
N LEU A 2 0.19 -0.60 8.45
CA LEU A 2 0.05 -1.71 7.50
C LEU A 2 0.91 -1.48 6.25
N THR A 3 1.52 -2.54 5.73
CA THR A 3 2.28 -2.53 4.46
C THR A 3 2.15 -3.88 3.74
N ALA A 4 2.79 -4.02 2.58
CA ALA A 4 2.91 -5.30 1.88
C ALA A 4 4.36 -5.79 1.86
N GLU A 5 4.57 -7.12 1.91
CA GLU A 5 5.92 -7.68 1.70
C GLU A 5 6.39 -7.46 0.25
N ALA A 6 7.68 -7.31 0.01
CA ALA A 6 8.75 -7.31 1.01
C ALA A 6 9.31 -5.89 1.21
N SER A 7 9.35 -5.05 0.16
CA SER A 7 10.10 -3.79 0.13
C SER A 7 9.49 -2.69 1.02
N GLY A 8 8.18 -2.70 1.27
CA GLY A 8 7.54 -1.75 2.18
C GLY A 8 7.86 -1.99 3.66
N ILE A 9 8.27 -3.22 4.04
CA ILE A 9 8.48 -3.60 5.44
C ILE A 9 9.53 -2.72 6.15
N PRO A 10 10.74 -2.46 5.61
CA PRO A 10 11.73 -1.64 6.29
C PRO A 10 11.21 -0.23 6.59
N LEU A 11 10.57 0.43 5.61
CA LEU A 11 10.03 1.77 5.77
C LEU A 11 8.90 1.79 6.80
N ALA A 12 7.92 0.90 6.68
CA ALA A 12 6.81 0.80 7.61
C ALA A 12 7.26 0.49 9.04
N THR A 13 8.32 -0.31 9.21
CA THR A 13 8.90 -0.61 10.53
C THR A 13 9.47 0.63 11.20
N VAL A 14 10.27 1.42 10.46
CA VAL A 14 10.85 2.67 11.00
C VAL A 14 9.74 3.68 11.33
N CYS A 15 8.73 3.82 10.46
CA CYS A 15 7.58 4.66 10.72
C CYS A 15 6.81 4.20 11.96
N ALA A 16 6.51 2.90 12.07
CA ALA A 16 5.81 2.33 13.21
C ALA A 16 6.56 2.57 14.54
N GLN A 17 7.88 2.39 14.53
CA GLN A 17 8.72 2.69 15.68
C GLN A 17 8.64 4.19 16.06
N LYS A 18 8.68 5.08 15.07
CA LYS A 18 8.59 6.53 15.31
C LYS A 18 7.25 6.93 15.93
N TYR A 19 6.15 6.31 15.48
CA TYR A 19 4.81 6.56 16.00
C TYR A 19 4.47 5.77 17.27
N GLY A 20 5.30 4.81 17.68
CA GLY A 20 5.05 3.95 18.84
C GLY A 20 3.85 3.02 18.65
N VAL A 21 3.62 2.53 17.41
CA VAL A 21 2.47 1.68 17.06
C VAL A 21 2.93 0.34 16.48
N PRO A 22 2.09 -0.72 16.55
CA PRO A 22 2.38 -1.99 15.90
C PRO A 22 2.48 -1.86 14.38
N MET A 23 3.30 -2.72 13.76
CA MET A 23 3.38 -2.87 12.32
C MET A 23 2.95 -4.28 11.92
N VAL A 24 2.06 -4.37 10.95
CA VAL A 24 1.58 -5.60 10.31
C VAL A 24 1.89 -5.52 8.82
N PHE A 25 2.26 -6.62 8.20
CA PHE A 25 2.42 -6.67 6.76
C PHE A 25 1.56 -7.77 6.13
N ALA A 26 0.99 -7.45 4.98
CA ALA A 26 0.29 -8.41 4.14
C ALA A 26 1.31 -9.29 3.42
N LYS A 27 1.11 -10.61 3.50
CA LYS A 27 1.89 -11.59 2.75
C LYS A 27 1.30 -11.82 1.38
N LYS A 28 2.15 -12.17 0.41
CA LYS A 28 1.75 -12.62 -0.93
C LYS A 28 1.62 -14.13 -0.93
N ALA A 29 0.39 -14.64 -1.01
CA ALA A 29 0.09 -16.07 -1.03
C ALA A 29 -0.29 -16.55 -2.43
N LYS A 30 -0.10 -17.86 -2.68
CA LYS A 30 -0.75 -18.54 -3.81
C LYS A 30 -2.18 -18.87 -3.40
N SER A 31 -3.14 -18.72 -4.32
CA SER A 31 -4.58 -18.84 -4.07
C SER A 31 -5.06 -20.20 -3.54
N ASP A 32 -4.23 -21.23 -3.58
CA ASP A 32 -4.67 -22.61 -3.39
C ASP A 32 -4.64 -23.14 -1.94
N ASN A 33 -4.14 -22.36 -0.95
CA ASN A 33 -3.93 -22.82 0.42
C ASN A 33 -4.30 -21.74 1.46
N ILE A 34 -5.49 -21.14 1.35
CA ILE A 34 -5.92 -20.13 2.30
C ILE A 34 -6.97 -20.75 3.24
N GLU A 35 -6.54 -21.17 4.43
CA GLU A 35 -7.41 -21.56 5.52
C GLU A 35 -8.03 -20.35 6.24
N GLY A 36 -9.14 -20.56 6.96
CA GLY A 36 -9.92 -19.50 7.61
C GLY A 36 -9.13 -18.64 8.61
N GLY A 37 -9.70 -17.49 8.97
CA GLY A 37 -9.06 -16.53 9.90
C GLY A 37 -8.12 -15.54 9.23
N LEU A 38 -8.27 -15.32 7.93
CA LEU A 38 -7.49 -14.36 7.12
C LEU A 38 -8.40 -13.35 6.43
N TYR A 39 -7.97 -12.09 6.39
CA TYR A 39 -8.42 -11.13 5.38
C TYR A 39 -7.58 -11.33 4.14
N GLN A 40 -8.21 -11.23 2.97
CA GLN A 40 -7.56 -11.46 1.70
C GLN A 40 -8.06 -10.51 0.61
N SER A 41 -7.17 -10.15 -0.31
CA SER A 41 -7.50 -9.40 -1.52
C SER A 41 -6.68 -9.91 -2.70
N GLU A 42 -7.34 -10.18 -3.83
CA GLU A 42 -6.63 -10.52 -5.07
C GLU A 42 -6.13 -9.25 -5.74
N ILE A 43 -4.85 -9.23 -6.08
CA ILE A 43 -4.22 -8.15 -6.84
C ILE A 43 -3.55 -8.68 -8.10
N PHE A 44 -3.40 -7.83 -9.11
CA PHE A 44 -2.58 -8.16 -10.27
C PHE A 44 -1.14 -7.68 -10.06
N SER A 45 -0.19 -8.61 -10.05
CA SER A 45 1.23 -8.29 -9.98
C SER A 45 1.80 -8.11 -11.37
N TYR A 46 2.19 -6.86 -11.73
CA TYR A 46 2.87 -6.59 -12.99
C TYR A 46 4.25 -7.20 -13.08
N THR A 47 4.97 -7.28 -11.97
CA THR A 47 6.30 -7.88 -11.90
C THR A 47 6.27 -9.36 -12.30
N TYR A 48 5.25 -10.07 -11.85
CA TYR A 48 5.10 -11.51 -12.11
C TYR A 48 4.08 -11.82 -13.22
N LYS A 49 3.39 -10.81 -13.78
CA LYS A 49 2.32 -10.93 -14.79
C LYS A 49 1.24 -11.95 -14.41
N LYS A 50 0.91 -12.02 -13.12
CA LYS A 50 -0.09 -12.97 -12.59
C LYS A 50 -0.87 -12.37 -11.43
N LYS A 51 -2.00 -13.00 -11.12
CA LYS A 51 -2.76 -12.71 -9.90
C LYS A 51 -1.97 -13.20 -8.69
N VAL A 52 -1.99 -12.38 -7.65
CA VAL A 52 -1.40 -12.67 -6.33
C VAL A 52 -2.44 -12.30 -5.30
N THR A 53 -2.57 -13.10 -4.26
CA THR A 53 -3.45 -12.80 -3.13
C THR A 53 -2.64 -12.19 -1.99
N LEU A 54 -3.03 -11.01 -1.54
CA LEU A 54 -2.54 -10.44 -0.28
C LEU A 54 -3.36 -11.04 0.86
N ILE A 55 -2.69 -11.41 1.95
CA ILE A 55 -3.33 -11.97 3.15
C ILE A 55 -2.81 -11.31 4.42
N VAL A 56 -3.71 -11.09 5.38
CA VAL A 56 -3.42 -10.65 6.76
C VAL A 56 -4.24 -11.49 7.72
N ALA A 57 -3.62 -12.00 8.79
CA ALA A 57 -4.33 -12.74 9.81
C ALA A 57 -5.30 -11.83 10.60
N GLN A 58 -6.51 -12.30 10.85
CA GLN A 58 -7.57 -11.54 11.55
C GLN A 58 -7.20 -11.21 13.00
N GLU A 59 -6.29 -11.97 13.60
CA GLU A 59 -5.79 -11.70 14.96
C GLU A 59 -4.99 -10.38 15.06
N TRP A 60 -4.47 -9.85 13.93
CA TRP A 60 -3.62 -8.67 13.88
C TRP A 60 -4.31 -7.40 13.36
N LEU A 61 -5.55 -7.51 12.91
CA LEU A 61 -6.28 -6.39 12.33
C LEU A 61 -7.79 -6.57 12.55
N GLY A 62 -8.45 -5.55 13.08
CA GLY A 62 -9.87 -5.61 13.40
C GLY A 62 -10.59 -4.26 13.35
N PRO A 63 -11.90 -4.24 13.68
CA PRO A 63 -12.78 -3.08 13.48
C PRO A 63 -12.49 -1.89 14.40
N ASN A 64 -11.69 -2.07 15.44
CA ASN A 64 -11.30 -0.99 16.34
C ASN A 64 -9.97 -0.35 15.95
N ASP A 65 -9.32 -0.82 14.89
CA ASP A 65 -8.04 -0.32 14.45
C ASP A 65 -8.17 0.91 13.55
N ARG A 66 -7.25 1.86 13.76
CA ARG A 66 -7.01 2.99 12.87
C ARG A 66 -5.72 2.74 12.11
N VAL A 67 -5.83 2.56 10.79
CA VAL A 67 -4.75 2.05 9.94
C VAL A 67 -4.14 3.16 9.10
N LEU A 68 -2.83 3.34 9.25
CA LEU A 68 -1.99 4.06 8.28
C LEU A 68 -1.28 3.03 7.40
N ILE A 69 -1.48 3.10 6.09
CA ILE A 69 -0.75 2.27 5.12
C ILE A 69 0.53 3.01 4.74
N ILE A 70 1.67 2.30 4.76
CA ILE A 70 2.97 2.81 4.33
C ILE A 70 3.53 1.87 3.28
N ASP A 71 4.00 2.43 2.16
CA ASP A 71 4.68 1.66 1.11
C ASP A 71 5.89 2.42 0.57
N ASP A 72 6.88 1.71 0.04
CA ASP A 72 8.09 2.31 -0.51
C ASP A 72 7.86 2.86 -1.92
N PHE A 73 7.08 2.14 -2.74
CA PHE A 73 6.96 2.47 -4.15
C PHE A 73 5.55 2.17 -4.70
N MET A 74 4.92 3.14 -5.32
CA MET A 74 3.61 2.96 -5.94
C MET A 74 3.65 3.22 -7.44
N ALA A 75 3.21 2.24 -8.21
CA ALA A 75 3.08 2.30 -9.66
C ALA A 75 1.61 2.47 -10.06
N LYS A 76 0.95 1.41 -10.49
CA LYS A 76 -0.48 1.40 -10.87
C LYS A 76 -1.45 1.31 -9.70
N GLY A 77 -0.94 1.21 -8.46
CA GLY A 77 -1.75 1.20 -7.26
C GLY A 77 -2.47 -0.10 -6.93
N TYR A 78 -2.21 -1.21 -7.64
CA TYR A 78 -2.92 -2.48 -7.37
C TYR A 78 -2.63 -3.07 -5.99
N ALA A 79 -1.36 -3.05 -5.56
CA ALA A 79 -1.00 -3.51 -4.22
C ALA A 79 -1.65 -2.61 -3.16
N MET A 80 -1.64 -1.30 -3.38
CA MET A 80 -2.28 -0.33 -2.51
C MET A 80 -3.80 -0.56 -2.42
N GLN A 81 -4.48 -0.78 -3.55
CA GLN A 81 -5.90 -1.11 -3.56
C GLN A 81 -6.16 -2.41 -2.76
N GLY A 82 -5.31 -3.42 -2.91
CA GLY A 82 -5.42 -4.66 -2.14
C GLY A 82 -5.29 -4.45 -0.63
N LEU A 83 -4.38 -3.58 -0.19
CA LEU A 83 -4.26 -3.22 1.23
C LEU A 83 -5.49 -2.45 1.73
N ILE A 84 -6.02 -1.53 0.92
CA ILE A 84 -7.26 -0.81 1.22
C ILE A 84 -8.43 -1.79 1.39
N ASP A 85 -8.55 -2.76 0.51
CA ASP A 85 -9.62 -3.78 0.55
C ASP A 85 -9.51 -4.65 1.81
N ILE A 86 -8.30 -4.99 2.24
CA ILE A 86 -8.04 -5.69 3.50
C ILE A 86 -8.48 -4.85 4.71
N VAL A 87 -8.14 -3.55 4.74
CA VAL A 87 -8.57 -2.64 5.81
C VAL A 87 -10.11 -2.57 5.89
N LYS A 88 -10.78 -2.48 4.74
CA LYS A 88 -12.24 -2.50 4.66
C LYS A 88 -12.83 -3.83 5.13
N ALA A 89 -12.27 -4.95 4.70
CA ALA A 89 -12.72 -6.29 5.12
C ALA A 89 -12.58 -6.48 6.63
N ALA A 90 -11.58 -5.89 7.25
CA ALA A 90 -11.39 -5.90 8.69
C ALA A 90 -12.37 -4.97 9.44
N GLY A 91 -13.11 -4.11 8.74
CA GLY A 91 -13.93 -3.07 9.33
C GLY A 91 -13.12 -1.95 10.01
N ALA A 92 -11.82 -1.88 9.75
CA ALA A 92 -10.91 -0.90 10.32
C ALA A 92 -11.04 0.47 9.62
N GLU A 93 -10.65 1.53 10.32
CA GLU A 93 -10.60 2.89 9.77
C GLU A 93 -9.29 3.10 9.01
N LEU A 94 -9.35 3.45 7.72
CA LEU A 94 -8.20 3.91 6.97
C LEU A 94 -7.96 5.40 7.23
N VAL A 95 -6.91 5.75 7.97
CA VAL A 95 -6.61 7.14 8.35
C VAL A 95 -5.68 7.85 7.38
N GLY A 96 -4.95 7.13 6.56
CA GLY A 96 -4.06 7.71 5.56
C GLY A 96 -3.22 6.67 4.84
N ILE A 97 -2.56 7.14 3.77
CA ILE A 97 -1.64 6.36 2.96
C ILE A 97 -0.38 7.19 2.73
N GLY A 98 0.77 6.67 3.12
CA GLY A 98 2.07 7.26 2.86
C GLY A 98 2.87 6.43 1.86
N VAL A 99 3.44 7.07 0.85
CA VAL A 99 4.28 6.42 -0.17
C VAL A 99 5.59 7.18 -0.29
N ALA A 100 6.72 6.47 -0.29
CA ALA A 100 8.00 7.17 -0.47
C ALA A 100 8.14 7.67 -1.90
N VAL A 101 7.94 6.83 -2.90
CA VAL A 101 8.05 7.21 -4.32
C VAL A 101 6.83 6.74 -5.11
N GLU A 102 6.18 7.67 -5.80
CA GLU A 102 5.06 7.41 -6.70
C GLU A 102 5.49 7.57 -8.16
N LYS A 103 5.15 6.62 -9.02
CA LYS A 103 5.24 6.76 -10.48
C LYS A 103 3.99 7.48 -10.99
N GLY A 104 3.98 8.81 -10.94
CA GLY A 104 2.87 9.65 -11.38
C GLY A 104 2.41 9.35 -12.81
N PHE A 105 3.37 9.12 -13.71
CA PHE A 105 3.10 8.74 -15.11
C PHE A 105 2.35 7.40 -15.28
N GLN A 106 2.15 6.63 -14.23
CA GLN A 106 1.31 5.42 -14.24
C GLN A 106 -0.08 5.63 -13.65
N HIS A 107 -0.37 6.83 -13.12
CA HIS A 107 -1.68 7.30 -12.64
C HIS A 107 -2.33 6.48 -11.52
N GLY A 108 -1.59 5.60 -10.85
CA GLY A 108 -2.16 4.78 -9.76
C GLY A 108 -2.58 5.62 -8.56
N GLY A 109 -1.76 6.58 -8.17
CA GLY A 109 -2.05 7.49 -7.06
C GLY A 109 -3.18 8.45 -7.39
N ASP A 110 -3.18 9.02 -8.59
CA ASP A 110 -4.23 9.94 -9.03
C ASP A 110 -5.59 9.23 -9.02
N ALA A 111 -5.69 8.02 -9.56
CA ALA A 111 -6.92 7.22 -9.55
C ALA A 111 -7.42 6.88 -8.13
N LEU A 112 -6.52 6.71 -7.17
CA LEU A 112 -6.90 6.47 -5.78
C LEU A 112 -7.31 7.77 -5.07
N ARG A 113 -6.65 8.90 -5.35
CA ARG A 113 -7.04 10.24 -4.83
C ARG A 113 -8.42 10.64 -5.35
N GLU A 114 -8.73 10.39 -6.63
CA GLU A 114 -10.06 10.62 -7.22
C GLU A 114 -11.18 9.83 -6.50
N LYS A 115 -10.86 8.66 -5.94
CA LYS A 115 -11.76 7.87 -5.10
C LYS A 115 -11.88 8.41 -3.66
N GLY A 116 -11.17 9.48 -3.33
CA GLY A 116 -11.20 10.13 -2.02
C GLY A 116 -10.23 9.53 -0.99
N TYR A 117 -9.27 8.69 -1.38
CA TYR A 117 -8.28 8.18 -0.45
C TYR A 117 -7.21 9.23 -0.13
N PRO A 118 -6.86 9.44 1.16
CA PRO A 118 -5.87 10.41 1.59
C PRO A 118 -4.45 9.85 1.35
N ILE A 119 -3.89 10.11 0.17
CA ILE A 119 -2.54 9.67 -0.22
C ILE A 119 -1.57 10.84 -0.18
N HIS A 120 -0.47 10.63 0.53
CA HIS A 120 0.67 11.51 0.55
C HIS A 120 1.92 10.78 0.06
N SER A 121 2.54 11.28 -1.00
CA SER A 121 3.78 10.74 -1.58
C SER A 121 4.93 11.72 -1.34
N LEU A 122 6.08 11.22 -0.87
CA LEU A 122 7.25 12.08 -0.63
C LEU A 122 7.87 12.58 -1.93
N ALA A 123 7.80 11.76 -2.98
CA ALA A 123 8.23 12.14 -4.32
C ALA A 123 7.30 11.53 -5.36
N VAL A 124 6.87 12.33 -6.34
CA VAL A 124 6.06 11.88 -7.47
C VAL A 124 6.88 12.05 -8.74
N ILE A 125 7.19 10.97 -9.43
CA ILE A 125 7.90 10.98 -10.69
C ILE A 125 6.89 11.20 -11.82
N GLU A 126 6.93 12.36 -12.47
CA GLU A 126 6.06 12.69 -13.61
C GLU A 126 6.55 12.07 -14.90
N GLU A 127 7.86 12.01 -15.11
CA GLU A 127 8.48 11.41 -16.26
C GLU A 127 9.77 10.72 -15.88
N ALA A 128 10.02 9.54 -16.48
CA ALA A 128 11.28 8.82 -16.34
C ALA A 128 11.72 8.30 -17.71
N THR A 129 12.84 8.81 -18.18
CA THR A 129 13.56 8.35 -19.39
C THR A 129 14.93 7.79 -18.98
N PRO A 130 15.69 7.12 -19.88
CA PRO A 130 17.03 6.65 -19.55
C PRO A 130 17.99 7.76 -19.08
N ASP A 131 17.78 8.99 -19.53
CA ASP A 131 18.69 10.11 -19.33
C ASP A 131 18.15 11.19 -18.38
N HIS A 132 16.85 11.12 -18.02
CA HIS A 132 16.20 12.19 -17.27
C HIS A 132 15.03 11.70 -16.40
N ILE A 133 14.90 12.28 -15.21
CA ILE A 133 13.75 12.09 -14.31
C ILE A 133 13.21 13.48 -13.95
N THR A 134 11.89 13.64 -14.13
CA THR A 134 11.17 14.85 -13.72
C THR A 134 10.27 14.51 -12.54
N PHE A 135 10.30 15.31 -11.50
CA PHE A 135 9.38 15.20 -10.36
C PHE A 135 8.23 16.18 -10.50
N ARG A 136 7.08 15.80 -9.96
CA ARG A 136 5.97 16.73 -9.76
C ARG A 136 6.44 17.83 -8.83
N GLU A 137 6.22 19.09 -9.18
CA GLU A 137 6.42 20.19 -8.24
C GLU A 137 5.43 20.03 -7.09
N ASP A 138 5.92 20.05 -5.86
CA ASP A 138 5.08 19.95 -4.68
C ASP A 138 4.12 21.14 -4.65
N ASP A 139 2.82 20.86 -4.59
CA ASP A 139 1.90 21.84 -4.05
C ASP A 139 2.33 22.10 -2.60
N PRO A 140 2.59 23.34 -2.20
CA PRO A 140 2.98 23.64 -0.82
C PRO A 140 1.88 23.15 0.13
N VAL A 141 2.28 22.27 1.05
CA VAL A 141 1.42 21.73 2.11
C VAL A 141 1.03 22.84 3.08
#